data_b91d91451eb7d02abe4db958730e3c3e
#
_entry.id   b91d91451eb7d02abe4db958730e3c3e
#
_cell.length_a   1.000
_cell.length_b   1.000
_cell.length_c   1.000
_cell.angle_alpha   90.00
_cell.angle_beta   90.00
_cell.angle_gamma   90.00
#
_symmetry.space_group_name_H-M   'P 1'
#
loop_
_entity.id
_entity.type
_entity.pdbx_description
1 polymer ?
#
loop_
_entity_poly.entity_id
_entity_poly.type
_entity_poly.pdbx_seq_one_letter_code
_entity_poly.pdbx_strand_id
1 'polypeptide(L)'
;MAYDLSFADEVYEKSEEGHWIKMCMQCGVCAGSCPMSTLDGGSAWEHSPRALFQMVRAGKREEVLGSSDMWMCTSCYNCIVRCPRGLPITHIIHGLARHASVTGMADPKQPTHDFAKNIFWENIVSTGRVGEAMLTMRLYFKDGLGAGIKMGLEMQSAALGMLKTKRLNPMPFKGKIKGYAGFSAMLDKAFELEKKRES
;
A
#
# COMPACT_ATOMS: atom_id res chain seq x y z
N MET A 1 -4.35 24.12 -13.32
CA MET A 1 -4.23 23.44 -12.00
C MET A 1 -5.19 24.16 -11.04
N ALA A 2 -6.24 23.50 -10.62
CA ALA A 2 -7.16 24.05 -9.63
C ALA A 2 -6.62 23.68 -8.23
N TYR A 3 -6.46 24.67 -7.36
CA TYR A 3 -6.13 24.46 -5.96
C TYR A 3 -7.44 24.25 -5.19
N ASP A 4 -7.57 23.10 -4.55
CA ASP A 4 -8.72 22.77 -3.70
C ASP A 4 -8.32 22.93 -2.22
N LEU A 5 -8.62 24.09 -1.65
CA LEU A 5 -8.26 24.40 -0.26
C LEU A 5 -9.00 23.49 0.74
N SER A 6 -10.16 22.93 0.37
CA SER A 6 -10.92 22.01 1.21
C SER A 6 -10.24 20.63 1.30
N PHE A 7 -9.36 20.29 0.36
CA PHE A 7 -8.65 19.02 0.34
C PHE A 7 -7.75 18.82 1.55
N ALA A 8 -7.09 19.87 2.00
CA ALA A 8 -6.26 19.78 3.20
C ALA A 8 -7.08 19.39 4.44
N ASP A 9 -8.23 20.02 4.62
CA ASP A 9 -9.12 19.74 5.75
C ASP A 9 -9.71 18.32 5.62
N GLU A 10 -10.10 17.92 4.43
CA GLU A 10 -10.56 16.55 4.18
C GLU A 10 -9.52 15.50 4.56
N VAL A 11 -8.26 15.69 4.16
CA VAL A 11 -7.17 14.78 4.52
C VAL A 11 -6.94 14.77 6.04
N TYR A 12 -7.01 15.93 6.69
CA TYR A 12 -6.82 16.02 8.14
C TYR A 12 -7.91 15.30 8.94
N GLU A 13 -9.12 15.27 8.43
CA GLU A 13 -10.28 14.70 9.13
C GLU A 13 -10.52 13.23 8.75
N LYS A 14 -10.38 12.90 7.47
CA LYS A 14 -10.79 11.60 6.94
C LYS A 14 -9.63 10.63 6.67
N SER A 15 -8.41 11.13 6.43
CA SER A 15 -7.26 10.27 6.22
C SER A 15 -6.68 9.79 7.55
N GLU A 16 -6.25 8.52 7.60
CA GLU A 16 -5.58 7.96 8.76
C GLU A 16 -4.32 8.77 9.09
N GLU A 17 -4.22 9.27 10.33
CA GLU A 17 -3.13 10.10 10.82
C GLU A 17 -2.90 11.40 10.02
N GLY A 18 -3.80 11.79 9.12
CA GLY A 18 -3.67 12.98 8.27
C GLY A 18 -3.51 14.29 9.05
N HIS A 19 -4.14 14.40 10.22
CA HIS A 19 -4.06 15.59 11.08
C HIS A 19 -2.62 15.96 11.50
N TRP A 20 -1.70 14.98 11.57
CA TRP A 20 -0.30 15.23 11.90
C TRP A 20 0.44 16.04 10.84
N ILE A 21 -0.06 16.11 9.61
CA ILE A 21 0.54 16.94 8.54
C ILE A 21 0.60 18.41 8.97
N LYS A 22 -0.36 18.89 9.78
CA LYS A 22 -0.40 20.25 10.31
C LYS A 22 0.86 20.58 11.12
N MET A 23 1.44 19.60 11.80
CA MET A 23 2.61 19.77 12.66
C MET A 23 3.95 19.63 11.93
N CYS A 24 3.94 19.29 10.63
CA CYS A 24 5.15 19.10 9.84
C CYS A 24 5.88 20.43 9.62
N MET A 25 7.13 20.54 10.07
CA MET A 25 7.97 21.73 9.89
C MET A 25 8.75 21.76 8.57
N GLN A 26 8.49 20.82 7.66
CA GLN A 26 9.10 20.76 6.33
C GLN A 26 10.64 20.66 6.30
N CYS A 27 11.27 20.10 7.33
CA CYS A 27 12.74 20.02 7.47
C CYS A 27 13.44 19.09 6.46
N GLY A 28 12.69 18.18 5.79
CA GLY A 28 13.23 17.30 4.75
C GLY A 28 13.95 16.04 5.23
N VAL A 29 14.11 15.81 6.54
CA VAL A 29 14.81 14.63 7.08
C VAL A 29 14.17 13.33 6.61
N CYS A 30 12.85 13.27 6.49
CA CYS A 30 12.13 12.10 5.97
C CYS A 30 12.46 11.81 4.50
N ALA A 31 12.64 12.85 3.68
CA ALA A 31 13.05 12.69 2.28
C ALA A 31 14.49 12.19 2.17
N GLY A 32 15.43 12.80 2.90
CA GLY A 32 16.85 12.40 2.88
C GLY A 32 17.13 11.05 3.55
N SER A 33 16.18 10.51 4.33
CA SER A 33 16.32 9.22 5.00
C SER A 33 15.60 8.07 4.25
N CYS A 34 14.84 8.40 3.21
CA CYS A 34 14.05 7.41 2.49
C CYS A 34 14.92 6.62 1.51
N PRO A 35 14.99 5.28 1.63
CA PRO A 35 15.77 4.48 0.70
C PRO A 35 15.26 4.57 -0.74
N MET A 36 13.97 4.90 -0.92
CA MET A 36 13.36 5.05 -2.24
C MET A 36 13.76 6.33 -2.95
N SER A 37 14.25 7.36 -2.22
CA SER A 37 14.71 8.63 -2.79
C SER A 37 16.14 8.61 -3.29
N THR A 38 16.90 7.52 -3.05
CA THR A 38 18.34 7.41 -3.32
C THR A 38 18.71 6.29 -4.29
N LEU A 39 17.73 5.61 -4.89
CA LEU A 39 17.99 4.51 -5.80
C LEU A 39 18.57 5.01 -7.13
N ASP A 40 19.77 4.54 -7.46
CA ASP A 40 20.44 4.66 -8.76
C ASP A 40 20.52 6.06 -9.40
N GLY A 41 20.72 7.09 -8.57
CA GLY A 41 20.85 8.48 -9.06
C GLY A 41 19.57 9.10 -9.59
N GLY A 42 18.46 8.39 -9.56
CA GLY A 42 17.10 8.85 -9.79
C GLY A 42 16.23 8.49 -8.60
N SER A 43 15.43 9.44 -8.13
CA SER A 43 14.42 9.13 -7.12
C SER A 43 13.37 8.22 -7.74
N ALA A 44 13.08 7.08 -7.12
CA ALA A 44 11.92 6.27 -7.48
C ALA A 44 10.60 7.00 -7.16
N TRP A 45 10.69 8.06 -6.38
CA TRP A 45 9.62 8.98 -6.03
C TRP A 45 9.68 10.21 -6.93
N GLU A 46 8.60 10.53 -7.59
CA GLU A 46 8.41 11.82 -8.23
C GLU A 46 8.30 12.92 -7.15
N HIS A 47 7.58 12.60 -6.05
CA HIS A 47 7.40 13.48 -4.91
C HIS A 47 7.78 12.79 -3.60
N SER A 48 8.80 13.29 -2.91
CA SER A 48 9.21 12.80 -1.59
C SER A 48 8.09 12.95 -0.54
N PRO A 49 8.15 12.24 0.60
CA PRO A 49 7.17 12.39 1.68
C PRO A 49 6.95 13.85 2.11
N ARG A 50 8.02 14.65 2.14
CA ARG A 50 7.93 16.07 2.43
C ARG A 50 7.14 16.82 1.36
N ALA A 51 7.39 16.52 0.08
CA ALA A 51 6.70 17.17 -1.04
C ALA A 51 5.21 16.82 -1.02
N LEU A 52 4.86 15.54 -0.81
CA LEU A 52 3.47 15.11 -0.66
C LEU A 52 2.72 15.90 0.43
N PHE A 53 3.33 16.07 1.59
CA PHE A 53 2.71 16.86 2.69
C PHE A 53 2.54 18.33 2.33
N GLN A 54 3.49 18.90 1.59
CA GLN A 54 3.35 20.28 1.09
C GLN A 54 2.25 20.40 0.05
N MET A 55 2.10 19.42 -0.82
CA MET A 55 1.05 19.39 -1.85
C MET A 55 -0.34 19.24 -1.23
N VAL A 56 -0.49 18.43 -0.17
CA VAL A 56 -1.72 18.36 0.61
C VAL A 56 -2.09 19.73 1.17
N ARG A 57 -1.14 20.42 1.81
CA ARG A 57 -1.36 21.79 2.33
C ARG A 57 -1.68 22.81 1.25
N ALA A 58 -1.13 22.62 0.06
CA ALA A 58 -1.39 23.50 -1.10
C ALA A 58 -2.72 23.17 -1.81
N GLY A 59 -3.45 22.15 -1.39
CA GLY A 59 -4.72 21.78 -2.02
C GLY A 59 -4.59 21.09 -3.38
N LYS A 60 -3.47 20.43 -3.65
CA LYS A 60 -3.19 19.74 -4.91
C LYS A 60 -3.75 18.32 -4.91
N ARG A 61 -5.07 18.21 -4.90
CA ARG A 61 -5.81 16.93 -4.77
C ARG A 61 -5.41 15.91 -5.83
N GLU A 62 -5.51 16.27 -7.10
CA GLU A 62 -5.28 15.36 -8.21
C GLU A 62 -3.82 14.87 -8.27
N GLU A 63 -2.88 15.79 -8.03
CA GLU A 63 -1.46 15.46 -8.02
C GLU A 63 -1.09 14.52 -6.87
N VAL A 64 -1.70 14.68 -5.69
CA VAL A 64 -1.43 13.82 -4.53
C VAL A 64 -2.10 12.46 -4.70
N LEU A 65 -3.42 12.43 -4.91
CA LEU A 65 -4.20 11.17 -4.89
C LEU A 65 -3.99 10.34 -6.17
N GLY A 66 -3.66 10.97 -7.30
CA GLY A 66 -3.30 10.29 -8.55
C GLY A 66 -1.84 9.84 -8.61
N SER A 67 -0.99 10.29 -7.68
CA SER A 67 0.43 9.94 -7.67
C SER A 67 0.67 8.46 -7.35
N SER A 68 1.69 7.88 -7.98
CA SER A 68 2.19 6.55 -7.64
C SER A 68 3.08 6.54 -6.38
N ASP A 69 3.53 7.70 -5.92
CA ASP A 69 4.55 7.83 -4.89
C ASP A 69 4.18 7.16 -3.57
N MET A 70 2.95 7.38 -3.08
CA MET A 70 2.53 6.79 -1.83
C MET A 70 2.51 5.25 -1.86
N TRP A 71 2.39 4.64 -3.05
CA TRP A 71 2.45 3.19 -3.25
C TRP A 71 3.87 2.62 -3.26
N MET A 72 4.87 3.47 -3.40
CA MET A 72 6.29 3.08 -3.36
C MET A 72 6.83 2.94 -1.93
N CYS A 73 6.04 3.26 -0.91
CA CYS A 73 6.46 3.17 0.47
C CYS A 73 6.70 1.71 0.90
N THR A 74 7.96 1.37 1.22
CA THR A 74 8.36 0.02 1.67
C THR A 74 8.16 -0.22 3.16
N SER A 75 7.52 0.69 3.87
CA SER A 75 7.28 0.59 5.32
C SER A 75 8.55 0.35 6.16
N CYS A 76 9.68 0.94 5.77
CA CYS A 76 10.95 0.80 6.52
C CYS A 76 11.02 1.62 7.81
N TYR A 77 10.08 2.53 8.05
CA TYR A 77 9.93 3.41 9.23
C TYR A 77 11.09 4.38 9.50
N ASN A 78 12.12 4.44 8.68
CA ASN A 78 13.24 5.36 8.86
C ASN A 78 12.82 6.83 9.00
N CYS A 79 11.81 7.24 8.24
CA CYS A 79 11.27 8.59 8.28
C CYS A 79 10.61 8.93 9.63
N ILE A 80 9.99 7.96 10.30
CA ILE A 80 9.38 8.14 11.62
C ILE A 80 10.44 8.30 12.70
N VAL A 81 11.39 7.37 12.73
CA VAL A 81 12.45 7.35 13.76
C VAL A 81 13.29 8.63 13.72
N ARG A 82 13.52 9.18 12.52
CA ARG A 82 14.36 10.36 12.31
C ARG A 82 13.60 11.68 12.34
N CYS A 83 12.28 11.65 12.44
CA CYS A 83 11.47 12.88 12.46
C CYS A 83 11.68 13.66 13.78
N PRO A 84 12.17 14.92 13.75
CA PRO A 84 12.37 15.70 14.96
C PRO A 84 11.07 16.09 15.67
N ARG A 85 9.92 15.95 14.96
CA ARG A 85 8.58 16.21 15.51
C ARG A 85 7.84 14.93 15.89
N GLY A 86 8.43 13.75 15.69
CA GLY A 86 7.81 12.47 16.00
C GLY A 86 6.57 12.12 15.15
N LEU A 87 6.47 12.67 13.93
CA LEU A 87 5.32 12.41 13.07
C LEU A 87 5.30 10.95 12.59
N PRO A 88 4.14 10.30 12.55
CA PRO A 88 3.96 8.95 12.04
C PRO A 88 3.91 8.94 10.49
N ILE A 89 4.99 9.38 9.85
CA ILE A 89 5.04 9.67 8.40
C ILE A 89 4.63 8.48 7.54
N THR A 90 5.09 7.27 7.87
CA THR A 90 4.71 6.05 7.12
C THR A 90 3.20 5.83 7.18
N HIS A 91 2.58 5.99 8.36
CA HIS A 91 1.13 5.82 8.51
C HIS A 91 0.35 6.90 7.75
N ILE A 92 0.83 8.14 7.75
CA ILE A 92 0.22 9.22 6.96
C ILE A 92 0.25 8.87 5.46
N ILE A 93 1.39 8.36 4.95
CA ILE A 93 1.50 7.96 3.53
C ILE A 93 0.53 6.83 3.21
N HIS A 94 0.43 5.82 4.08
CA HIS A 94 -0.55 4.74 3.90
C HIS A 94 -2.00 5.25 4.00
N GLY A 95 -2.26 6.19 4.88
CA GLY A 95 -3.55 6.86 4.99
C GLY A 95 -3.94 7.60 3.71
N LEU A 96 -2.99 8.31 3.09
CA LEU A 96 -3.21 8.96 1.78
C LEU A 96 -3.47 7.93 0.67
N ALA A 97 -2.70 6.83 0.63
CA ALA A 97 -2.91 5.76 -0.34
C ALA A 97 -4.30 5.11 -0.19
N ARG A 98 -4.72 4.85 1.06
CA ARG A 98 -6.07 4.37 1.36
C ARG A 98 -7.13 5.39 0.93
N HIS A 99 -6.93 6.65 1.24
CA HIS A 99 -7.85 7.73 0.87
C HIS A 99 -8.01 7.84 -0.66
N ALA A 100 -6.91 7.74 -1.41
CA ALA A 100 -6.93 7.70 -2.87
C ALA A 100 -7.71 6.48 -3.41
N SER A 101 -7.57 5.31 -2.76
CA SER A 101 -8.30 4.11 -3.14
C SER A 101 -9.81 4.22 -2.88
N VAL A 102 -10.20 4.78 -1.74
CA VAL A 102 -11.61 4.97 -1.34
C VAL A 102 -12.31 6.00 -2.22
N THR A 103 -11.64 7.12 -2.51
CA THR A 103 -12.17 8.17 -3.40
C THR A 103 -12.14 7.78 -4.88
N GLY A 104 -11.58 6.62 -5.23
CA GLY A 104 -11.46 6.16 -6.62
C GLY A 104 -10.48 6.96 -7.49
N MET A 105 -9.63 7.80 -6.87
CA MET A 105 -8.61 8.60 -7.57
C MET A 105 -7.29 7.85 -7.78
N ALA A 106 -7.09 6.71 -7.09
CA ALA A 106 -5.92 5.88 -7.32
C ALA A 106 -5.92 5.33 -8.75
N ASP A 107 -4.76 5.41 -9.43
CA ASP A 107 -4.63 4.82 -10.76
C ASP A 107 -4.86 3.30 -10.69
N PRO A 108 -5.89 2.77 -11.37
CA PRO A 108 -6.19 1.34 -11.37
C PRO A 108 -5.09 0.49 -12.03
N LYS A 109 -4.23 1.09 -12.83
CA LYS A 109 -3.08 0.43 -13.47
C LYS A 109 -1.84 0.40 -12.57
N GLN A 110 -1.87 1.08 -11.42
CA GLN A 110 -0.75 1.08 -10.48
C GLN A 110 -0.54 -0.34 -9.92
N PRO A 111 0.61 -1.00 -10.22
CA PRO A 111 0.81 -2.42 -9.90
C PRO A 111 0.66 -2.74 -8.42
N THR A 112 1.14 -1.85 -7.54
CA THR A 112 1.09 -2.05 -6.09
C THR A 112 -0.35 -1.94 -5.55
N HIS A 113 -1.12 -0.98 -6.07
CA HIS A 113 -2.53 -0.83 -5.71
C HIS A 113 -3.34 -2.05 -6.13
N ASP A 114 -3.18 -2.48 -7.37
CA ASP A 114 -3.86 -3.65 -7.92
C ASP A 114 -3.45 -4.94 -7.18
N PHE A 115 -2.15 -5.11 -6.88
CA PHE A 115 -1.68 -6.23 -6.07
C PHE A 115 -2.33 -6.23 -4.68
N ALA A 116 -2.33 -5.09 -3.99
CA ALA A 116 -2.88 -4.99 -2.65
C ALA A 116 -4.39 -5.30 -2.63
N LYS A 117 -5.15 -4.69 -3.55
CA LYS A 117 -6.61 -4.78 -3.59
C LYS A 117 -7.12 -6.10 -4.15
N ASN A 118 -6.63 -6.51 -5.31
CA ASN A 118 -7.21 -7.63 -6.07
C ASN A 118 -6.53 -8.97 -5.78
N ILE A 119 -5.25 -8.98 -5.38
CA ILE A 119 -4.52 -10.21 -5.16
C ILE A 119 -4.37 -10.52 -3.67
N PHE A 120 -3.77 -9.58 -2.93
CA PHE A 120 -3.46 -9.80 -1.52
C PHE A 120 -4.71 -9.81 -0.63
N TRP A 121 -5.57 -8.81 -0.79
CA TRP A 121 -6.80 -8.72 -0.01
C TRP A 121 -7.76 -9.87 -0.26
N GLU A 122 -7.99 -10.25 -1.52
CA GLU A 122 -8.82 -11.41 -1.85
C GLU A 122 -8.26 -12.73 -1.30
N ASN A 123 -6.93 -12.86 -1.23
CA ASN A 123 -6.30 -14.02 -0.64
C ASN A 123 -6.64 -14.13 0.85
N ILE A 124 -6.57 -13.01 1.59
CA ILE A 124 -6.92 -12.96 3.02
C ILE A 124 -8.42 -13.24 3.22
N VAL A 125 -9.28 -12.53 2.48
CA VAL A 125 -10.73 -12.68 2.62
C VAL A 125 -11.21 -14.10 2.33
N SER A 126 -10.62 -14.77 1.35
CA SER A 126 -11.05 -16.11 0.93
C SER A 126 -10.69 -17.23 1.93
N THR A 127 -9.62 -17.05 2.71
CA THR A 127 -9.08 -18.12 3.58
C THR A 127 -8.91 -17.71 5.05
N GLY A 128 -8.98 -16.42 5.35
CA GLY A 128 -8.72 -15.86 6.68
C GLY A 128 -7.24 -15.71 7.01
N ARG A 129 -6.35 -15.99 6.06
CA ARG A 129 -4.90 -15.84 6.22
C ARG A 129 -4.21 -15.64 4.87
N VAL A 130 -2.99 -15.16 4.89
CA VAL A 130 -2.15 -15.12 3.68
C VAL A 130 -1.70 -16.54 3.33
N GLY A 131 -2.11 -17.02 2.17
CA GLY A 131 -1.62 -18.26 1.58
C GLY A 131 -0.52 -17.93 0.57
N GLU A 132 0.76 -18.04 0.94
CA GLU A 132 1.90 -17.63 0.12
C GLU A 132 1.89 -18.25 -1.28
N ALA A 133 1.65 -19.56 -1.36
CA ALA A 133 1.62 -20.26 -2.64
C ALA A 133 0.43 -19.83 -3.50
N MET A 134 -0.74 -19.61 -2.90
CA MET A 134 -1.92 -19.11 -3.63
C MET A 134 -1.70 -17.67 -4.10
N LEU A 135 -1.10 -16.83 -3.25
CA LEU A 135 -0.74 -15.46 -3.59
C LEU A 135 0.22 -15.42 -4.79
N THR A 136 1.26 -16.25 -4.75
CA THR A 136 2.25 -16.36 -5.83
C THR A 136 1.61 -16.86 -7.13
N MET A 137 0.74 -17.88 -7.05
CA MET A 137 0.00 -18.36 -8.23
C MET A 137 -0.89 -17.27 -8.82
N ARG A 138 -1.69 -16.57 -8.01
CA ARG A 138 -2.53 -15.47 -8.49
C ARG A 138 -1.72 -14.36 -9.16
N LEU A 139 -0.55 -14.02 -8.57
CA LEU A 139 0.34 -13.01 -9.14
C LEU A 139 0.89 -13.46 -10.49
N TYR A 140 1.36 -14.71 -10.61
CA TYR A 140 1.97 -15.22 -11.85
C TYR A 140 0.95 -15.35 -12.99
N PHE A 141 -0.27 -15.76 -12.69
CA PHE A 141 -1.29 -15.98 -13.70
C PHE A 141 -2.22 -14.78 -13.92
N LYS A 142 -1.95 -13.64 -13.27
CA LYS A 142 -2.72 -12.41 -13.42
C LYS A 142 -2.80 -11.95 -14.87
N ASP A 143 -1.66 -11.96 -15.59
CA ASP A 143 -1.54 -11.47 -16.96
C ASP A 143 -1.72 -12.59 -18.01
N GLY A 144 -2.24 -13.74 -17.58
CA GLY A 144 -2.54 -14.90 -18.44
C GLY A 144 -1.57 -16.05 -18.27
N LEU A 145 -1.96 -17.21 -18.85
CA LEU A 145 -1.24 -18.48 -18.68
C LEU A 145 0.19 -18.42 -19.23
N GLY A 146 0.39 -17.79 -20.38
CA GLY A 146 1.69 -17.67 -21.02
C GLY A 146 2.69 -16.83 -20.22
N ALA A 147 2.23 -15.69 -19.68
CA ALA A 147 3.03 -14.83 -18.82
C ALA A 147 3.43 -15.56 -17.53
N GLY A 148 2.48 -16.28 -16.92
CA GLY A 148 2.73 -17.05 -15.71
C GLY A 148 3.77 -18.16 -15.90
N ILE A 149 3.72 -18.89 -17.01
CA ILE A 149 4.73 -19.93 -17.35
C ILE A 149 6.10 -19.30 -17.54
N LYS A 150 6.19 -18.20 -18.27
CA LYS A 150 7.47 -17.49 -18.51
C LYS A 150 8.09 -17.04 -17.19
N MET A 151 7.32 -16.37 -16.34
CA MET A 151 7.77 -15.93 -15.01
C MET A 151 8.17 -17.09 -14.10
N GLY A 152 7.43 -18.22 -14.16
CA GLY A 152 7.76 -19.45 -13.44
C GLY A 152 9.12 -20.05 -13.88
N LEU A 153 9.42 -20.02 -15.17
CA LEU A 153 10.72 -20.47 -15.71
C LEU A 153 11.88 -19.56 -15.30
N GLU A 154 11.67 -18.25 -15.33
CA GLU A 154 12.67 -17.27 -14.89
C GLU A 154 12.99 -17.40 -13.38
N MET A 155 11.98 -17.74 -12.56
CA MET A 155 12.12 -17.88 -11.10
C MET A 155 12.38 -19.31 -10.61
N GLN A 156 12.60 -20.29 -11.52
CA GLN A 156 12.73 -21.71 -11.14
C GLN A 156 13.87 -21.98 -10.14
N SER A 157 14.99 -21.28 -10.26
CA SER A 157 16.13 -21.44 -9.35
C SER A 157 15.78 -21.01 -7.93
N ALA A 158 15.07 -19.90 -7.77
CA ALA A 158 14.59 -19.41 -6.50
C ALA A 158 13.53 -20.36 -5.89
N ALA A 159 12.61 -20.86 -6.71
CA ALA A 159 11.58 -21.82 -6.28
C ALA A 159 12.20 -23.13 -5.77
N LEU A 160 13.18 -23.67 -6.50
CA LEU A 160 13.93 -24.87 -6.07
C LEU A 160 14.73 -24.62 -4.79
N GLY A 161 15.34 -23.44 -4.64
CA GLY A 161 16.00 -23.03 -3.40
C GLY A 161 15.05 -22.99 -2.21
N MET A 162 13.85 -22.43 -2.38
CA MET A 162 12.82 -22.39 -1.35
C MET A 162 12.29 -23.78 -0.97
N LEU A 163 12.15 -24.69 -1.94
CA LEU A 163 11.76 -26.08 -1.67
C LEU A 163 12.86 -26.82 -0.87
N LYS A 164 14.13 -26.68 -1.28
CA LYS A 164 15.27 -27.29 -0.56
C LYS A 164 15.38 -26.79 0.87
N THR A 165 15.12 -25.53 1.12
CA THR A 165 15.16 -24.89 2.46
C THR A 165 13.87 -25.10 3.26
N LYS A 166 12.91 -25.86 2.74
CA LYS A 166 11.56 -26.08 3.33
C LYS A 166 10.80 -24.79 3.65
N ARG A 167 11.13 -23.69 2.98
CA ARG A 167 10.42 -22.41 3.09
C ARG A 167 9.13 -22.40 2.27
N LEU A 168 9.12 -23.07 1.13
CA LEU A 168 7.92 -23.27 0.35
C LEU A 168 7.29 -24.62 0.71
N ASN A 169 6.04 -24.60 1.19
CA ASN A 169 5.30 -25.83 1.42
C ASN A 169 4.75 -26.35 0.07
N PRO A 170 5.04 -27.59 -0.34
CA PRO A 170 4.54 -28.16 -1.59
C PRO A 170 3.01 -28.34 -1.62
N MET A 171 2.36 -28.30 -0.45
CA MET A 171 0.89 -28.29 -0.37
C MET A 171 0.36 -26.86 -0.29
N PRO A 172 0.05 -26.21 -1.43
CA PRO A 172 -0.33 -24.80 -1.47
C PRO A 172 -1.71 -24.52 -0.87
N PHE A 173 -2.56 -25.52 -0.80
CA PHE A 173 -3.98 -25.37 -0.42
C PHE A 173 -4.20 -25.72 1.07
N LYS A 174 -3.77 -24.84 1.93
CA LYS A 174 -4.27 -24.86 3.31
C LYS A 174 -5.68 -24.26 3.28
N GLY A 175 -6.69 -25.05 3.67
CA GLY A 175 -8.08 -24.61 3.73
C GLY A 175 -8.30 -23.36 4.61
N LYS A 176 -9.54 -22.97 4.77
CA LYS A 176 -9.96 -21.85 5.63
C LYS A 176 -9.45 -22.02 7.06
N ILE A 177 -9.18 -20.92 7.74
CA ILE A 177 -8.81 -20.94 9.16
C ILE A 177 -9.94 -21.53 10.03
N LYS A 178 -9.60 -22.07 11.18
CA LYS A 178 -10.58 -22.44 12.20
C LYS A 178 -11.34 -21.17 12.63
N GLY A 179 -12.67 -21.23 12.65
CA GLY A 179 -13.49 -20.06 12.97
C GLY A 179 -13.67 -19.05 11.81
N TYR A 180 -13.46 -19.48 10.57
CA TYR A 180 -13.63 -18.61 9.39
C TYR A 180 -14.99 -17.90 9.35
N ALA A 181 -16.07 -18.53 9.79
CA ALA A 181 -17.39 -17.90 9.85
C ALA A 181 -17.40 -16.64 10.73
N GLY A 182 -16.75 -16.71 11.90
CA GLY A 182 -16.60 -15.54 12.78
C GLY A 182 -15.72 -14.44 12.16
N PHE A 183 -14.65 -14.84 11.48
CA PHE A 183 -13.80 -13.90 10.73
C PHE A 183 -14.57 -13.19 9.60
N SER A 184 -15.35 -13.94 8.81
CA SER A 184 -16.18 -13.35 7.76
C SER A 184 -17.21 -12.37 8.32
N ALA A 185 -17.93 -12.76 9.38
CA ALA A 185 -18.91 -11.88 10.04
C ALA A 185 -18.25 -10.58 10.60
N MET A 186 -17.04 -10.69 11.12
CA MET A 186 -16.26 -9.53 11.58
C MET A 186 -15.91 -8.59 10.42
N LEU A 187 -15.49 -9.13 9.27
CA LEU A 187 -15.21 -8.33 8.08
C LEU A 187 -16.46 -7.65 7.54
N ASP A 188 -17.57 -8.36 7.43
CA ASP A 188 -18.84 -7.80 6.97
C ASP A 188 -19.28 -6.63 7.85
N LYS A 189 -19.12 -6.79 9.17
CA LYS A 189 -19.42 -5.72 10.13
C LYS A 189 -18.46 -4.54 10.00
N ALA A 190 -17.18 -4.79 9.78
CA ALA A 190 -16.18 -3.74 9.57
C ALA A 190 -16.51 -2.90 8.31
N PHE A 191 -16.86 -3.55 7.21
CA PHE A 191 -17.27 -2.87 5.98
C PHE A 191 -18.57 -2.05 6.16
N GLU A 192 -19.54 -2.57 6.92
CA GLU A 192 -20.76 -1.82 7.24
C GLU A 192 -20.44 -0.53 8.02
N LEU A 193 -19.54 -0.63 9.01
CA LEU A 193 -19.13 0.51 9.82
C LEU A 193 -18.32 1.53 9.01
N GLU A 194 -17.46 1.05 8.13
CA GLU A 194 -16.68 1.91 7.24
C GLU A 194 -17.59 2.72 6.31
N LYS A 195 -18.55 2.05 5.67
CA LYS A 195 -19.54 2.70 4.80
C LYS A 195 -20.34 3.77 5.52
N LYS A 196 -20.69 3.54 6.81
CA LYS A 196 -21.37 4.54 7.64
C LYS A 196 -20.49 5.74 8.00
N ARG A 197 -19.18 5.56 8.05
CA ARG A 197 -18.23 6.65 8.35
C ARG A 197 -17.98 7.54 7.13
N GLU A 198 -18.16 6.99 5.94
CA GLU A 198 -17.95 7.69 4.66
C GLU A 198 -19.20 8.44 4.18
N SER A 199 -20.38 8.06 4.66
CA SER A 199 -21.67 8.74 4.40
C SER A 199 -21.85 9.94 5.34
#